data_93451a4f83c94b60226821cca8ba166d
#
_entry.id   93451a4f83c94b60226821cca8ba166d
#
_cell.length_a   1.000
_cell.length_b   1.000
_cell.length_c   1.000
_cell.angle_alpha   90.00
_cell.angle_beta   90.00
_cell.angle_gamma   90.00
#
_symmetry.space_group_name_H-M   'P 1'
#
loop_
_entity.id
_entity.type
_entity.pdbx_description
1 polymer ?
#
loop_
_entity_poly.entity_id
_entity_poly.type
_entity_poly.pdbx_seq_one_letter_code
_entity_poly.pdbx_strand_id
1 'polypeptide(L)'
;MLTTTDLWILAFLAGIALTIFGMKFLKKHRGRKNVKKGIKGEKVARALLKKEGYKILHEQLEDTVVMTVQDKVHECKVRADFYVKKGMKKYIVEVKSGQNVKAILPEIRRQLLEYVLVFRPDGKLFLDTNKGILE
;
A
#
# COMPACT_ATOMS: atom_id res chain seq x y z
N MET A 1 12.24 -50.89 -17.52
CA MET A 1 13.09 -50.03 -18.36
C MET A 1 12.28 -48.80 -18.70
N LEU A 2 12.79 -47.60 -18.38
CA LEU A 2 12.16 -46.34 -18.81
C LEU A 2 12.29 -46.22 -20.34
N THR A 3 11.20 -45.92 -20.99
CA THR A 3 11.21 -45.68 -22.44
C THR A 3 11.71 -44.24 -22.73
N THR A 4 12.15 -43.99 -23.96
CA THR A 4 12.55 -42.62 -24.37
C THR A 4 11.42 -41.61 -24.24
N THR A 5 10.17 -42.03 -24.42
CA THR A 5 8.97 -41.22 -24.21
C THR A 5 8.77 -40.84 -22.73
N ASP A 6 9.05 -41.73 -21.79
CA ASP A 6 8.97 -41.44 -20.35
C ASP A 6 9.99 -40.40 -19.94
N LEU A 7 11.20 -40.43 -20.52
CA LEU A 7 12.21 -39.40 -20.26
C LEU A 7 11.80 -38.01 -20.75
N TRP A 8 11.16 -37.92 -21.90
CA TRP A 8 10.64 -36.62 -22.40
C TRP A 8 9.51 -36.09 -21.54
N ILE A 9 8.62 -36.94 -21.07
CA ILE A 9 7.53 -36.54 -20.16
C ILE A 9 8.12 -36.03 -18.83
N LEU A 10 9.10 -36.74 -18.27
CA LEU A 10 9.78 -36.30 -17.05
C LEU A 10 10.50 -34.96 -17.21
N ALA A 11 11.20 -34.77 -18.32
CA ALA A 11 11.88 -33.50 -18.62
C ALA A 11 10.87 -32.34 -18.76
N PHE A 12 9.74 -32.56 -19.38
CA PHE A 12 8.67 -31.57 -19.52
C PHE A 12 8.06 -31.20 -18.17
N LEU A 13 7.74 -32.19 -17.32
CA LEU A 13 7.21 -31.97 -15.97
C LEU A 13 8.23 -31.23 -15.08
N ALA A 14 9.51 -31.59 -15.18
CA ALA A 14 10.58 -30.88 -14.45
C ALA A 14 10.69 -29.42 -14.90
N GLY A 15 10.56 -29.13 -16.20
CA GLY A 15 10.54 -27.78 -16.76
C GLY A 15 9.36 -26.94 -16.22
N ILE A 16 8.16 -27.53 -16.15
CA ILE A 16 6.99 -26.89 -15.54
C ILE A 16 7.22 -26.59 -14.07
N ALA A 17 7.73 -27.56 -13.30
CA ALA A 17 8.01 -27.38 -11.88
C ALA A 17 9.04 -26.27 -11.62
N LEU A 18 10.10 -26.21 -12.42
CA LEU A 18 11.14 -25.17 -12.36
C LEU A 18 10.58 -23.78 -12.68
N THR A 19 9.70 -23.65 -13.68
CA THR A 19 9.07 -22.37 -14.03
C THR A 19 8.15 -21.88 -12.90
N ILE A 20 7.32 -22.75 -12.35
CA ILE A 20 6.44 -22.42 -11.21
C ILE A 20 7.26 -21.99 -10.00
N PHE A 21 8.33 -22.71 -9.68
CA PHE A 21 9.22 -22.39 -8.56
C PHE A 21 9.92 -21.05 -8.78
N GLY A 22 10.46 -20.83 -9.99
CA GLY A 22 11.09 -19.56 -10.37
C GLY A 22 10.14 -18.36 -10.25
N MET A 23 8.90 -18.50 -10.74
CA MET A 23 7.89 -17.45 -10.61
C MET A 23 7.52 -17.15 -9.15
N LYS A 24 7.37 -18.18 -8.30
CA LYS A 24 7.11 -18.00 -6.86
C LYS A 24 8.29 -17.31 -6.17
N PHE A 25 9.51 -17.68 -6.50
CA PHE A 25 10.72 -17.07 -5.94
C PHE A 25 10.84 -15.58 -6.34
N LEU A 26 10.64 -15.26 -7.62
CA LEU A 26 10.66 -13.88 -8.10
C LEU A 26 9.57 -13.02 -7.47
N LYS A 27 8.35 -13.58 -7.32
CA LYS A 27 7.23 -12.89 -6.67
C LYS A 27 7.52 -12.58 -5.20
N LYS A 28 8.10 -13.55 -4.47
CA LYS A 28 8.53 -13.38 -3.08
C LYS A 28 9.64 -12.33 -2.93
N HIS A 29 10.59 -12.30 -3.87
CA HIS A 29 11.69 -11.33 -3.84
C HIS A 29 11.23 -9.91 -4.13
N ARG A 30 10.33 -9.73 -5.11
CA ARG A 30 9.68 -8.43 -5.40
C ARG A 30 8.85 -7.93 -4.24
N GLY A 31 8.07 -8.81 -3.60
CA GLY A 31 7.28 -8.45 -2.41
C GLY A 31 8.15 -7.90 -1.27
N ARG A 32 9.26 -8.56 -0.94
CA ARG A 32 10.20 -8.10 0.10
C ARG A 32 10.81 -6.73 -0.21
N LYS A 33 11.14 -6.44 -1.47
CA LYS A 33 11.65 -5.12 -1.88
C LYS A 33 10.60 -4.02 -1.70
N ASN A 34 9.34 -4.32 -2.03
CA ASN A 34 8.24 -3.35 -1.90
C ASN A 34 7.95 -3.02 -0.44
N VAL A 35 7.93 -4.02 0.45
CA VAL A 35 7.78 -3.82 1.90
C VAL A 35 8.90 -2.94 2.47
N LYS A 36 10.16 -3.22 2.11
CA LYS A 36 11.30 -2.39 2.56
C LYS A 36 11.19 -0.95 2.06
N LYS A 37 10.72 -0.73 0.83
CA LYS A 37 10.47 0.63 0.30
C LYS A 37 9.36 1.34 1.07
N GLY A 38 8.26 0.64 1.40
CA GLY A 38 7.17 1.17 2.22
C GLY A 38 7.68 1.66 3.58
N ILE A 39 8.36 0.80 4.34
CA ILE A 39 8.92 1.14 5.66
C ILE A 39 9.88 2.33 5.59
N LYS A 40 10.74 2.39 4.55
CA LYS A 40 11.62 3.53 4.35
C LYS A 40 10.84 4.80 4.04
N GLY A 41 9.79 4.70 3.22
CA GLY A 41 8.89 5.81 2.90
C GLY A 41 8.21 6.38 4.15
N GLU A 42 7.67 5.53 5.02
CA GLU A 42 7.03 5.95 6.27
C GLU A 42 8.01 6.69 7.21
N LYS A 43 9.27 6.22 7.31
CA LYS A 43 10.31 6.92 8.11
C LYS A 43 10.59 8.32 7.57
N VAL A 44 10.72 8.47 6.25
CA VAL A 44 10.92 9.77 5.59
C VAL A 44 9.70 10.66 5.79
N ALA A 45 8.49 10.11 5.62
CA ALA A 45 7.24 10.82 5.83
C ALA A 45 7.13 11.37 7.24
N ARG A 46 7.46 10.58 8.26
CA ARG A 46 7.46 11.00 9.66
C ARG A 46 8.41 12.18 9.92
N ALA A 47 9.61 12.15 9.34
CA ALA A 47 10.59 13.22 9.48
C ALA A 47 10.10 14.52 8.81
N LEU A 48 9.52 14.41 7.60
CA LEU A 48 8.96 15.54 6.86
C LEU A 48 7.78 16.16 7.59
N LEU A 49 6.82 15.35 8.05
CA LEU A 49 5.66 15.84 8.80
C LEU A 49 6.08 16.62 10.06
N LYS A 50 7.03 16.08 10.81
CA LYS A 50 7.58 16.80 11.99
C LYS A 50 8.28 18.10 11.61
N LYS A 51 9.08 18.10 10.54
CA LYS A 51 9.76 19.30 10.04
C LYS A 51 8.76 20.39 9.64
N GLU A 52 7.65 20.00 9.01
CA GLU A 52 6.56 20.91 8.61
C GLU A 52 5.65 21.34 9.79
N GLY A 53 5.97 20.93 11.02
CA GLY A 53 5.24 21.32 12.22
C GLY A 53 3.96 20.52 12.48
N TYR A 54 3.79 19.35 11.85
CA TYR A 54 2.68 18.46 12.16
C TYR A 54 3.01 17.57 13.36
N LYS A 55 2.07 17.49 14.30
CA LYS A 55 2.10 16.50 15.40
C LYS A 55 1.40 15.22 14.94
N ILE A 56 2.11 14.10 14.95
CA ILE A 56 1.55 12.79 14.64
C ILE A 56 0.70 12.34 15.83
N LEU A 57 -0.58 12.07 15.56
CA LEU A 57 -1.53 11.56 16.54
C LEU A 57 -1.61 10.03 16.48
N HIS A 58 -1.73 9.48 15.27
CA HIS A 58 -1.76 8.04 15.02
C HIS A 58 -0.99 7.70 13.77
N GLU A 59 -0.34 6.54 13.77
CA GLU A 59 0.28 5.90 12.61
C GLU A 59 -0.53 4.66 12.27
N GLN A 60 -0.76 4.43 10.97
CA GLN A 60 -1.57 3.31 10.46
C GLN A 60 -2.95 3.25 11.14
N LEU A 61 -3.65 4.40 11.14
CA LEU A 61 -5.01 4.48 11.69
C LEU A 61 -5.94 3.60 10.87
N GLU A 62 -6.56 2.62 11.50
CA GLU A 62 -7.47 1.66 10.85
C GLU A 62 -8.87 1.79 11.45
N ASP A 63 -9.89 1.73 10.58
CA ASP A 63 -11.28 1.63 10.96
C ASP A 63 -12.01 0.67 10.02
N THR A 64 -13.16 0.16 10.44
CA THR A 64 -13.94 -0.80 9.66
C THR A 64 -15.28 -0.19 9.28
N VAL A 65 -15.56 -0.17 7.98
CA VAL A 65 -16.84 0.26 7.42
C VAL A 65 -17.67 -0.96 7.07
N VAL A 66 -18.89 -0.98 7.55
CA VAL A 66 -19.86 -2.03 7.23
C VAL A 66 -20.75 -1.56 6.09
N MET A 67 -20.81 -2.33 5.02
CA MET A 67 -21.66 -2.06 3.86
C MET A 67 -22.56 -3.24 3.58
N THR A 68 -23.84 -2.99 3.26
CA THR A 68 -24.76 -4.02 2.82
C THR A 68 -24.93 -3.93 1.30
N VAL A 69 -24.59 -5.00 0.60
CA VAL A 69 -24.75 -5.12 -0.86
C VAL A 69 -25.53 -6.40 -1.16
N GLN A 70 -26.67 -6.26 -1.83
CA GLN A 70 -27.55 -7.41 -2.14
C GLN A 70 -27.87 -8.25 -0.89
N ASP A 71 -28.31 -7.60 0.18
CA ASP A 71 -28.64 -8.18 1.48
C ASP A 71 -27.50 -8.94 2.19
N LYS A 72 -26.28 -8.81 1.69
CA LYS A 72 -25.06 -9.35 2.32
C LYS A 72 -24.27 -8.24 2.97
N VAL A 73 -23.89 -8.48 4.21
CA VAL A 73 -23.05 -7.56 4.99
C VAL A 73 -21.58 -7.79 4.62
N HIS A 74 -20.89 -6.71 4.27
CA HIS A 74 -19.46 -6.69 3.95
C HIS A 74 -18.73 -5.75 4.89
N GLU A 75 -17.67 -6.23 5.51
CA GLU A 75 -16.76 -5.42 6.31
C GLU A 75 -15.56 -4.99 5.45
N CYS A 76 -15.37 -3.68 5.33
CA CYS A 76 -14.27 -3.10 4.58
C CYS A 76 -13.36 -2.35 5.54
N LYS A 77 -12.09 -2.77 5.61
CA LYS A 77 -11.07 -2.10 6.42
C LYS A 77 -10.48 -0.93 5.66
N VAL A 78 -10.53 0.25 6.27
CA VAL A 78 -9.92 1.47 5.75
C VAL A 78 -8.74 1.83 6.64
N ARG A 79 -7.55 1.97 6.06
CA ARG A 79 -6.33 2.26 6.81
C ARG A 79 -5.59 3.43 6.18
N ALA A 80 -5.38 4.47 6.97
CA ALA A 80 -4.59 5.63 6.62
C ALA A 80 -3.18 5.55 7.20
N ASP A 81 -2.18 6.05 6.47
CA ASP A 81 -0.78 5.97 6.89
C ASP A 81 -0.51 6.82 8.13
N PHE A 82 -0.99 8.08 8.16
CA PHE A 82 -0.85 8.96 9.31
C PHE A 82 -2.11 9.78 9.54
N TYR A 83 -2.39 10.03 10.82
CA TYR A 83 -3.36 11.00 11.31
C TYR A 83 -2.59 12.05 12.12
N VAL A 84 -2.62 13.29 11.66
CA VAL A 84 -1.76 14.36 12.18
C VAL A 84 -2.55 15.60 12.56
N LYS A 85 -1.97 16.46 13.39
CA LYS A 85 -2.54 17.73 13.81
C LYS A 85 -1.57 18.87 13.54
N LYS A 86 -2.07 20.00 13.03
CA LYS A 86 -1.34 21.25 12.92
C LYS A 86 -2.23 22.40 13.39
N GLY A 87 -1.84 23.09 14.47
CA GLY A 87 -2.73 24.02 15.16
C GLY A 87 -3.96 23.32 15.71
N MET A 88 -5.15 23.82 15.37
CA MET A 88 -6.43 23.24 15.77
C MET A 88 -6.96 22.17 14.81
N LYS A 89 -6.39 22.08 13.61
CA LYS A 89 -6.88 21.21 12.52
C LYS A 89 -6.20 19.86 12.51
N LYS A 90 -6.97 18.83 12.15
CA LYS A 90 -6.54 17.45 12.01
C LYS A 90 -6.56 17.04 10.54
N TYR A 91 -5.54 16.30 10.13
CA TYR A 91 -5.36 15.88 8.74
C TYR A 91 -5.09 14.40 8.66
N ILE A 92 -5.62 13.79 7.60
CA ILE A 92 -5.21 12.45 7.20
C ILE A 92 -4.12 12.55 6.14
N VAL A 93 -3.13 11.69 6.20
CA VAL A 93 -1.98 11.71 5.28
C VAL A 93 -1.86 10.36 4.61
N GLU A 94 -1.81 10.37 3.29
CA GLU A 94 -1.45 9.23 2.46
C GLU A 94 -0.01 9.37 1.98
N VAL A 95 0.80 8.36 2.20
CA VAL A 95 2.22 8.33 1.83
C VAL A 95 2.44 7.43 0.63
N LYS A 96 3.04 7.95 -0.39
CA LYS A 96 3.45 7.16 -1.55
C LYS A 96 4.96 7.30 -1.81
N SER A 97 5.56 6.17 -2.15
CA SER A 97 6.96 6.09 -2.56
C SER A 97 7.04 5.35 -3.89
N GLY A 98 7.36 6.03 -4.97
CA GLY A 98 7.43 5.40 -6.29
C GLY A 98 7.79 6.38 -7.39
N GLN A 99 8.13 5.87 -8.56
CA GLN A 99 8.29 6.71 -9.75
C GLN A 99 6.92 7.08 -10.29
N ASN A 100 6.74 8.33 -10.72
CA ASN A 100 5.51 8.85 -11.35
C ASN A 100 4.26 8.84 -10.46
N VAL A 101 4.40 8.94 -9.15
CA VAL A 101 3.26 9.09 -8.25
C VAL A 101 2.77 10.54 -8.31
N LYS A 102 1.46 10.71 -8.52
CA LYS A 102 0.78 12.02 -8.53
C LYS A 102 -0.48 11.92 -7.67
N ALA A 103 -0.76 12.96 -6.87
CA ALA A 103 -1.95 13.02 -6.02
C ALA A 103 -3.26 12.91 -6.80
N ILE A 104 -3.24 13.28 -8.08
CA ILE A 104 -4.42 13.28 -8.96
C ILE A 104 -4.78 11.88 -9.51
N LEU A 105 -3.97 10.84 -9.28
CA LEU A 105 -4.29 9.49 -9.76
C LEU A 105 -5.64 9.01 -9.19
N PRO A 106 -6.49 8.37 -10.01
CA PRO A 106 -7.84 7.96 -9.59
C PRO A 106 -7.86 7.09 -8.33
N GLU A 107 -6.87 6.21 -8.18
CA GLU A 107 -6.75 5.32 -7.02
C GLU A 107 -6.48 6.11 -5.73
N ILE A 108 -5.58 7.09 -5.79
CA ILE A 108 -5.22 7.94 -4.65
C ILE A 108 -6.41 8.83 -4.28
N ARG A 109 -7.10 9.41 -5.27
CA ARG A 109 -8.29 10.24 -5.02
C ARG A 109 -9.39 9.45 -4.33
N ARG A 110 -9.68 8.20 -4.78
CA ARG A 110 -10.66 7.33 -4.13
C ARG A 110 -10.28 7.03 -2.70
N GLN A 111 -9.04 6.66 -2.45
CA GLN A 111 -8.52 6.37 -1.12
C GLN A 111 -8.66 7.59 -0.19
N LEU A 112 -8.29 8.78 -0.66
CA LEU A 112 -8.45 10.02 0.12
C LEU A 112 -9.93 10.37 0.39
N LEU A 113 -10.86 10.05 -0.53
CA LEU A 113 -12.29 10.22 -0.31
C LEU A 113 -12.83 9.24 0.74
N GLU A 114 -12.41 7.99 0.70
CA GLU A 114 -12.75 7.00 1.73
C GLU A 114 -12.30 7.48 3.11
N TYR A 115 -11.09 8.04 3.22
CA TYR A 115 -10.59 8.59 4.48
C TYR A 115 -11.44 9.75 5.01
N VAL A 116 -11.92 10.63 4.14
CA VAL A 116 -12.81 11.73 4.55
C VAL A 116 -14.13 11.21 5.11
N LEU A 117 -14.70 10.20 4.47
CA LEU A 117 -15.96 9.60 4.90
C LEU A 117 -15.83 8.89 6.26
N VAL A 118 -14.73 8.17 6.47
CA VAL A 118 -14.52 7.32 7.65
C VAL A 118 -13.99 8.12 8.82
N PHE A 119 -12.90 8.87 8.64
CA PHE A 119 -12.18 9.53 9.73
C PHE A 119 -12.59 10.98 9.96
N ARG A 120 -13.34 11.59 9.04
CA ARG A 120 -13.83 12.97 9.09
C ARG A 120 -12.76 13.99 9.51
N PRO A 121 -11.58 14.00 8.85
CA PRO A 121 -10.54 14.97 9.13
C PRO A 121 -10.93 16.37 8.64
N ASP A 122 -10.30 17.41 9.17
CA ASP A 122 -10.45 18.78 8.67
C ASP A 122 -9.80 18.97 7.29
N GLY A 123 -8.84 18.11 6.95
CA GLY A 123 -8.18 18.11 5.65
C GLY A 123 -7.46 16.81 5.36
N LYS A 124 -7.01 16.69 4.13
CA LYS A 124 -6.26 15.53 3.62
C LYS A 124 -4.97 16.00 2.98
N LEU A 125 -3.92 15.23 3.17
CA LEU A 125 -2.58 15.52 2.67
C LEU A 125 -2.06 14.30 1.90
N PHE A 126 -1.40 14.58 0.81
CA PHE A 126 -0.66 13.59 0.04
C PHE A 126 0.84 13.87 0.17
N LEU A 127 1.62 12.84 0.52
CA LEU A 127 3.05 12.96 0.71
C LEU A 127 3.80 12.04 -0.26
N ASP A 128 4.48 12.66 -1.24
CA ASP A 128 5.43 11.96 -2.11
C ASP A 128 6.82 11.96 -1.46
N THR A 129 7.22 10.81 -0.93
CA THR A 129 8.51 10.68 -0.21
C THR A 129 9.74 10.72 -1.12
N ASN A 130 9.58 10.54 -2.43
CA ASN A 130 10.71 10.68 -3.36
C ASN A 130 11.02 12.14 -3.67
N LYS A 131 9.98 12.95 -3.77
CA LYS A 131 10.11 14.38 -4.06
C LYS A 131 10.21 15.23 -2.80
N GLY A 132 9.80 14.68 -1.65
CA GLY A 132 9.67 15.43 -0.41
C GLY A 132 8.56 16.49 -0.46
N ILE A 133 7.54 16.28 -1.32
CA ILE A 133 6.44 17.22 -1.51
C ILE A 133 5.26 16.77 -0.66
N LEU A 134 4.67 17.71 0.06
CA LEU A 134 3.44 17.59 0.83
C LEU A 134 2.37 18.48 0.15
N GLU A 135 1.30 17.85 -0.37
CA GLU A 135 0.19 18.52 -1.06
C GLU A 135 -1.14 18.28 -0.34
#